data_1263a0b12ad39705ccb0d2455ddf830b
#
_entry.id   1263a0b12ad39705ccb0d2455ddf830b
#
_cell.length_a   1.000
_cell.length_b   1.000
_cell.length_c   1.000
_cell.angle_alpha   90.00
_cell.angle_beta   90.00
_cell.angle_gamma   90.00
#
_symmetry.space_group_name_H-M   'P 1'
#
loop_
_entity.id
_entity.type
_entity.pdbx_description
1 polymer ?
#
loop_
_entity_poly.entity_id
_entity_poly.type
_entity_poly.pdbx_seq_one_letter_code
_entity_poly.pdbx_strand_id
1 'polypeptide(L)'
;MSTGLSELIALLDLERLDRYLFRAYHPKGREHRLYGGQIMAQALRAAASTVPAERAVHSLHGYFLRPGDPAIPALIDVEPIRDGRSFSTRRVVVIQHGQAIFNMDASFQVAEAGLEHQLEMPDRTPPTDGMVPAEMRTWPFLGWRHDHRRLSSSEAQPPRQDLWFRANGVVPDDPVLHACLAVYESDNALLGTARLPHRDVMVRERMQMASLDHAMWFHAPAVTDWRVDEWLLYSLDAPSASRSRGYNRGMIFSAQGKLVASTMQEGLMRQR
;
A
#
# COMPACT_ATOMS: atom_id res chain seq x y z
N MET A 1 12.62 14.56 8.49
CA MET A 1 11.76 14.06 7.39
C MET A 1 12.58 14.13 6.12
N SER A 2 12.63 13.06 5.32
CA SER A 2 13.31 13.08 4.01
C SER A 2 12.53 13.94 3.01
N THR A 3 13.19 14.42 1.98
CA THR A 3 12.52 15.16 0.89
C THR A 3 11.41 14.33 0.26
N GLY A 4 11.66 13.04 -0.01
CA GLY A 4 10.67 12.13 -0.58
C GLY A 4 9.43 11.93 0.30
N LEU A 5 9.58 11.85 1.63
CA LEU A 5 8.42 11.73 2.54
C LEU A 5 7.61 13.03 2.57
N SER A 6 8.27 14.20 2.61
CA SER A 6 7.57 15.48 2.58
C SER A 6 6.78 15.68 1.29
N GLU A 7 7.36 15.31 0.15
CA GLU A 7 6.69 15.33 -1.15
C GLU A 7 5.49 14.37 -1.18
N LEU A 8 5.65 13.14 -0.66
CA LEU A 8 4.56 12.17 -0.61
C LEU A 8 3.40 12.65 0.27
N ILE A 9 3.69 13.22 1.45
CA ILE A 9 2.65 13.79 2.32
C ILE A 9 1.91 14.93 1.60
N ALA A 10 2.63 15.81 0.90
CA ALA A 10 2.01 16.88 0.12
C ALA A 10 1.10 16.37 -1.00
N LEU A 11 1.39 15.21 -1.61
CA LEU A 11 0.52 14.58 -2.60
C LEU A 11 -0.77 13.97 -2.02
N LEU A 12 -0.82 13.76 -0.69
CA LEU A 12 -2.01 13.32 0.03
C LEU A 12 -2.88 14.48 0.53
N ASP A 13 -2.42 15.73 0.36
CA ASP A 13 -3.22 16.94 0.56
C ASP A 13 -3.98 17.25 -0.73
N LEU A 14 -5.17 16.64 -0.85
CA LEU A 14 -5.98 16.70 -2.07
C LEU A 14 -6.72 18.03 -2.19
N GLU A 15 -6.78 18.58 -3.40
CA GLU A 15 -7.63 19.73 -3.70
C GLU A 15 -9.10 19.29 -3.70
N ARG A 16 -9.88 19.78 -2.73
CA ARG A 16 -11.32 19.53 -2.69
C ARG A 16 -12.04 20.44 -3.68
N LEU A 17 -12.68 19.86 -4.70
CA LEU A 17 -13.47 20.58 -5.70
C LEU A 17 -14.94 20.71 -5.30
N ASP A 18 -15.50 19.67 -4.64
CA ASP A 18 -16.85 19.63 -4.14
C ASP A 18 -16.92 18.69 -2.93
N ARG A 19 -18.10 18.50 -2.34
CA ARG A 19 -18.34 17.66 -1.16
C ARG A 19 -17.73 16.27 -1.29
N TYR A 20 -17.82 15.68 -2.47
CA TYR A 20 -17.38 14.30 -2.78
C TYR A 20 -16.45 14.22 -3.99
N LEU A 21 -15.97 15.36 -4.50
CA LEU A 21 -15.08 15.40 -5.66
C LEU A 21 -13.76 16.06 -5.30
N PHE A 22 -12.66 15.42 -5.66
CA PHE A 22 -11.32 15.86 -5.35
C PHE A 22 -10.43 15.82 -6.59
N ARG A 23 -9.35 16.62 -6.57
CA ARG A 23 -8.26 16.57 -7.54
C ARG A 23 -6.98 16.12 -6.84
N ALA A 24 -6.34 15.11 -7.42
CA ALA A 24 -5.06 14.58 -6.98
C ALA A 24 -3.97 14.96 -7.97
N TYR A 25 -2.87 15.49 -7.45
CA TYR A 25 -1.67 15.79 -8.23
C TYR A 25 -0.65 14.65 -8.12
N HIS A 26 0.31 14.64 -9.04
CA HIS A 26 1.34 13.61 -9.14
C HIS A 26 2.74 14.21 -9.14
N PRO A 27 3.80 13.44 -8.76
CA PRO A 27 5.16 13.93 -8.81
C PRO A 27 5.56 14.30 -10.24
N LYS A 28 6.20 15.44 -10.40
CA LYS A 28 6.76 15.88 -11.70
C LYS A 28 7.93 14.97 -12.10
N GLY A 29 8.08 14.71 -13.42
CA GLY A 29 9.25 14.00 -13.97
C GLY A 29 9.17 12.46 -13.90
N ARG A 30 8.01 11.87 -13.59
CA ARG A 30 7.79 10.43 -13.79
C ARG A 30 7.32 10.18 -15.22
N GLU A 31 8.05 9.31 -15.94
CA GLU A 31 7.87 9.15 -17.40
C GLU A 31 6.92 8.02 -17.84
N HIS A 32 6.51 7.11 -16.95
CA HIS A 32 5.82 5.91 -17.43
C HIS A 32 4.36 5.81 -17.00
N ARG A 33 4.09 5.51 -15.74
CA ARG A 33 2.74 5.33 -15.21
C ARG A 33 2.69 5.68 -13.73
N LEU A 34 1.51 6.03 -13.26
CA LEU A 34 1.30 6.25 -11.84
C LEU A 34 1.58 4.98 -11.04
N TYR A 35 2.15 5.16 -9.86
CA TYR A 35 2.35 4.08 -8.90
C TYR A 35 1.01 3.69 -8.26
N GLY A 36 0.70 2.37 -8.20
CA GLY A 36 -0.56 1.87 -7.67
C GLY A 36 -0.80 2.26 -6.22
N GLY A 37 0.21 2.10 -5.37
CA GLY A 37 0.15 2.50 -3.96
C GLY A 37 -0.17 3.98 -3.78
N GLN A 38 0.31 4.88 -4.66
CA GLN A 38 -0.03 6.30 -4.62
C GLN A 38 -1.50 6.54 -4.94
N ILE A 39 -2.02 5.91 -5.99
CA ILE A 39 -3.44 6.05 -6.39
C ILE A 39 -4.35 5.56 -5.25
N MET A 40 -4.04 4.39 -4.65
CA MET A 40 -4.79 3.85 -3.52
C MET A 40 -4.76 4.77 -2.30
N ALA A 41 -3.58 5.30 -1.94
CA ALA A 41 -3.43 6.19 -0.81
C ALA A 41 -4.21 7.49 -0.99
N GLN A 42 -4.19 8.08 -2.20
CA GLN A 42 -4.99 9.26 -2.54
C GLN A 42 -6.49 8.96 -2.54
N ALA A 43 -6.92 7.80 -3.06
CA ALA A 43 -8.32 7.35 -3.03
C ALA A 43 -8.80 7.16 -1.59
N LEU A 44 -7.99 6.53 -0.72
CA LEU A 44 -8.30 6.38 0.70
C LEU A 44 -8.40 7.73 1.42
N ARG A 45 -7.46 8.66 1.15
CA ARG A 45 -7.49 10.02 1.73
C ARG A 45 -8.76 10.77 1.36
N ALA A 46 -9.20 10.68 0.09
CA ALA A 46 -10.46 11.25 -0.37
C ALA A 46 -11.66 10.62 0.37
N ALA A 47 -11.75 9.28 0.41
CA ALA A 47 -12.81 8.56 1.11
C ALA A 47 -12.89 8.95 2.59
N ALA A 48 -11.77 8.93 3.30
CA ALA A 48 -11.68 9.24 4.73
C ALA A 48 -12.11 10.68 5.04
N SER A 49 -11.86 11.65 4.14
CA SER A 49 -12.27 13.04 4.32
C SER A 49 -13.79 13.27 4.20
N THR A 50 -14.55 12.23 3.83
CA THR A 50 -16.02 12.26 3.68
C THR A 50 -16.77 11.52 4.78
N VAL A 51 -16.04 10.94 5.75
CA VAL A 51 -16.64 10.26 6.92
C VAL A 51 -16.31 11.02 8.20
N PRO A 52 -17.11 10.87 9.27
CA PRO A 52 -16.79 11.43 10.57
C PRO A 52 -15.44 10.95 11.10
N ALA A 53 -14.71 11.84 11.81
CA ALA A 53 -13.33 11.61 12.26
C ALA A 53 -13.18 10.43 13.25
N GLU A 54 -14.25 10.10 13.99
CA GLU A 54 -14.27 8.96 14.91
C GLU A 54 -14.35 7.59 14.22
N ARG A 55 -14.47 7.57 12.89
CA ARG A 55 -14.53 6.34 12.11
C ARG A 55 -13.18 6.06 11.45
N ALA A 56 -12.50 5.04 11.92
CA ALA A 56 -11.25 4.57 11.34
C ALA A 56 -11.51 3.63 10.14
N VAL A 57 -10.67 3.70 9.11
CA VAL A 57 -10.69 2.71 8.04
C VAL A 57 -10.33 1.33 8.62
N HIS A 58 -11.12 0.31 8.28
CA HIS A 58 -10.79 -1.08 8.63
C HIS A 58 -10.59 -1.97 7.41
N SER A 59 -11.06 -1.59 6.24
CA SER A 59 -10.79 -2.34 5.00
C SER A 59 -10.91 -1.46 3.75
N LEU A 60 -10.17 -1.86 2.72
CA LEU A 60 -10.31 -1.36 1.36
C LEU A 60 -10.05 -2.47 0.35
N HIS A 61 -10.73 -2.39 -0.81
CA HIS A 61 -10.58 -3.33 -1.93
C HIS A 61 -10.67 -2.53 -3.23
N GLY A 62 -9.67 -2.66 -4.13
CA GLY A 62 -9.66 -1.90 -5.38
C GLY A 62 -9.09 -2.64 -6.56
N TYR A 63 -9.47 -2.19 -7.77
CA TYR A 63 -9.00 -2.72 -9.05
C TYR A 63 -8.27 -1.64 -9.85
N PHE A 64 -7.12 -2.00 -10.40
CA PHE A 64 -6.36 -1.19 -11.36
C PHE A 64 -6.89 -1.47 -12.76
N LEU A 65 -7.58 -0.51 -13.35
CA LEU A 65 -8.32 -0.69 -14.61
C LEU A 65 -7.50 -0.28 -15.84
N ARG A 66 -6.72 0.81 -15.70
CA ARG A 66 -5.89 1.38 -16.79
C ARG A 66 -4.63 2.02 -16.22
N PRO A 67 -3.54 2.10 -17.01
CA PRO A 67 -2.37 2.89 -16.62
C PRO A 67 -2.76 4.36 -16.42
N GLY A 68 -2.43 4.94 -15.27
CA GLY A 68 -2.58 6.38 -15.04
C GLY A 68 -1.43 7.17 -15.66
N ASP A 69 -1.75 8.35 -16.21
CA ASP A 69 -0.82 9.29 -16.81
C ASP A 69 -0.27 10.23 -15.72
N PRO A 70 1.05 10.22 -15.44
CA PRO A 70 1.64 11.11 -14.43
C PRO A 70 1.69 12.58 -14.86
N ALA A 71 1.47 12.90 -16.12
CA ALA A 71 1.54 14.28 -16.65
C ALA A 71 0.30 15.12 -16.31
N ILE A 72 -0.81 14.48 -16.00
CA ILE A 72 -2.09 15.18 -15.72
C ILE A 72 -2.63 14.80 -14.33
N PRO A 73 -3.34 15.71 -13.64
CA PRO A 73 -4.01 15.36 -12.39
C PRO A 73 -5.12 14.34 -12.62
N ALA A 74 -5.45 13.60 -11.57
CA ALA A 74 -6.61 12.72 -11.55
C ALA A 74 -7.77 13.37 -10.78
N LEU A 75 -9.00 13.11 -11.24
CA LEU A 75 -10.20 13.38 -10.46
C LEU A 75 -10.53 12.15 -9.61
N ILE A 76 -10.93 12.37 -8.36
CA ILE A 76 -11.35 11.33 -7.43
C ILE A 76 -12.79 11.62 -7.04
N ASP A 77 -13.69 10.77 -7.48
CA ASP A 77 -15.11 10.82 -7.16
C ASP A 77 -15.41 9.83 -6.04
N VAL A 78 -16.08 10.29 -4.97
CA VAL A 78 -16.40 9.50 -3.78
C VAL A 78 -17.91 9.37 -3.64
N GLU A 79 -18.43 8.17 -3.79
CA GLU A 79 -19.86 7.87 -3.59
C GLU A 79 -20.11 7.38 -2.16
N PRO A 80 -20.96 8.06 -1.36
CA PRO A 80 -21.34 7.58 -0.03
C PRO A 80 -22.39 6.47 -0.16
N ILE A 81 -21.93 5.21 -0.21
CA ILE A 81 -22.79 4.04 -0.38
C ILE A 81 -23.67 3.82 0.86
N ARG A 82 -23.07 3.98 2.06
CA ARG A 82 -23.78 3.76 3.31
C ARG A 82 -23.17 4.58 4.44
N ASP A 83 -24.05 5.14 5.27
CA ASP A 83 -23.74 5.67 6.60
C ASP A 83 -24.68 5.02 7.62
N GLY A 84 -24.18 3.95 8.27
CA GLY A 84 -24.89 3.25 9.36
C GLY A 84 -24.44 3.77 10.74
N ARG A 85 -24.95 3.13 11.81
CA ARG A 85 -24.60 3.52 13.17
C ARG A 85 -23.13 3.27 13.48
N SER A 86 -22.58 2.09 13.18
CA SER A 86 -21.20 1.71 13.47
C SER A 86 -20.29 1.75 12.24
N PHE A 87 -20.83 1.59 11.02
CA PHE A 87 -20.06 1.47 9.79
C PHE A 87 -20.46 2.52 8.74
N SER A 88 -19.47 2.99 7.98
CA SER A 88 -19.64 3.76 6.73
C SER A 88 -18.91 3.07 5.58
N THR A 89 -19.51 3.10 4.38
CA THR A 89 -18.89 2.57 3.17
C THR A 89 -18.81 3.67 2.12
N ARG A 90 -17.66 3.77 1.47
CA ARG A 90 -17.39 4.71 0.37
C ARG A 90 -16.91 3.94 -0.85
N ARG A 91 -17.53 4.20 -2.00
CA ARG A 91 -16.98 3.82 -3.31
C ARG A 91 -16.20 4.99 -3.85
N VAL A 92 -15.03 4.71 -4.39
CA VAL A 92 -14.14 5.72 -4.98
C VAL A 92 -13.81 5.33 -6.41
N VAL A 93 -13.92 6.29 -7.33
CA VAL A 93 -13.48 6.13 -8.72
C VAL A 93 -12.44 7.19 -9.03
N VAL A 94 -11.27 6.76 -9.48
CA VAL A 94 -10.19 7.66 -9.92
C VAL A 94 -10.24 7.76 -11.44
N ILE A 95 -10.31 8.98 -11.96
CA ILE A 95 -10.66 9.28 -13.36
C ILE A 95 -9.54 10.12 -13.99
N GLN A 96 -9.11 9.73 -15.17
CA GLN A 96 -8.31 10.55 -16.10
C GLN A 96 -8.86 10.41 -17.52
N HIS A 97 -8.79 11.47 -18.32
CA HIS A 97 -9.33 11.49 -19.71
C HIS A 97 -10.79 11.00 -19.80
N GLY A 98 -11.63 11.28 -18.79
CA GLY A 98 -13.01 10.83 -18.73
C GLY A 98 -13.19 9.31 -18.53
N GLN A 99 -12.12 8.56 -18.19
CA GLN A 99 -12.15 7.11 -17.97
C GLN A 99 -11.67 6.76 -16.58
N ALA A 100 -12.34 5.78 -15.96
CA ALA A 100 -11.84 5.21 -14.70
C ALA A 100 -10.50 4.51 -14.92
N ILE A 101 -9.47 4.92 -14.16
CA ILE A 101 -8.15 4.27 -14.13
C ILE A 101 -8.02 3.32 -12.94
N PHE A 102 -8.77 3.59 -11.86
CA PHE A 102 -8.83 2.80 -10.64
C PHE A 102 -10.19 2.96 -9.98
N ASN A 103 -10.68 1.92 -9.30
CA ASN A 103 -11.84 2.00 -8.41
C ASN A 103 -11.57 1.26 -7.11
N MET A 104 -12.21 1.70 -6.01
CA MET A 104 -12.02 1.12 -4.69
C MET A 104 -13.31 1.26 -3.87
N ASP A 105 -13.67 0.24 -3.11
CA ASP A 105 -14.60 0.34 -1.99
C ASP A 105 -13.79 0.36 -0.68
N ALA A 106 -14.10 1.31 0.22
CA ALA A 106 -13.49 1.43 1.54
C ALA A 106 -14.55 1.42 2.64
N SER A 107 -14.29 0.71 3.73
CA SER A 107 -15.17 0.64 4.89
C SER A 107 -14.51 1.20 6.14
N PHE A 108 -15.30 1.93 6.92
CA PHE A 108 -14.89 2.64 8.13
C PHE A 108 -15.78 2.25 9.30
N GLN A 109 -15.20 2.15 10.50
CA GLN A 109 -15.90 1.72 11.69
C GLN A 109 -15.58 2.65 12.89
N VAL A 110 -16.56 2.88 13.76
CA VAL A 110 -16.30 3.44 15.10
C VAL A 110 -15.59 2.38 15.96
N ALA A 111 -14.74 2.82 16.88
CA ALA A 111 -14.06 1.89 17.78
C ALA A 111 -15.07 1.16 18.66
N GLU A 112 -14.99 -0.17 18.70
CA GLU A 112 -15.82 -1.06 19.51
C GLU A 112 -14.93 -2.12 20.17
N ALA A 113 -15.19 -2.46 21.43
CA ALA A 113 -14.54 -3.59 22.09
C ALA A 113 -15.11 -4.93 21.57
N GLY A 114 -14.26 -5.95 21.44
CA GLY A 114 -14.66 -7.24 20.93
C GLY A 114 -13.73 -8.38 21.33
N LEU A 115 -13.95 -9.55 20.74
CA LEU A 115 -13.04 -10.69 20.86
C LEU A 115 -11.81 -10.45 19.99
N GLU A 116 -10.63 -10.78 20.51
CA GLU A 116 -9.36 -10.55 19.82
C GLU A 116 -8.50 -11.81 19.76
N HIS A 117 -7.89 -12.04 18.62
CA HIS A 117 -6.78 -12.97 18.43
C HIS A 117 -5.98 -12.53 17.19
N GLN A 118 -4.75 -12.97 17.08
CA GLN A 118 -3.89 -12.73 15.92
C GLN A 118 -2.90 -13.89 15.73
N LEU A 119 -2.32 -13.99 14.55
CA LEU A 119 -1.17 -14.85 14.31
C LEU A 119 0.09 -14.26 14.96
N GLU A 120 1.02 -15.13 15.35
CA GLU A 120 2.32 -14.71 15.84
C GLU A 120 3.15 -14.08 14.72
N MET A 121 3.88 -13.02 15.06
CA MET A 121 4.84 -12.40 14.16
C MET A 121 6.00 -13.38 13.89
N PRO A 122 6.48 -13.52 12.65
CA PRO A 122 7.71 -14.25 12.37
C PRO A 122 8.89 -13.71 13.22
N ASP A 123 9.75 -14.62 13.69
CA ASP A 123 10.95 -14.23 14.44
C ASP A 123 11.93 -13.47 13.54
N ARG A 124 11.83 -12.15 13.56
CA ARG A 124 12.63 -11.20 12.78
C ARG A 124 12.96 -9.97 13.63
N THR A 125 14.22 -9.70 13.81
CA THR A 125 14.69 -8.50 14.52
C THR A 125 14.64 -7.28 13.61
N PRO A 126 14.13 -6.13 14.08
CA PRO A 126 14.19 -4.88 13.33
C PRO A 126 15.62 -4.48 12.99
N PRO A 127 15.87 -3.86 11.82
CA PRO A 127 17.21 -3.37 11.49
C PRO A 127 17.61 -2.17 12.37
N THR A 128 18.89 -2.00 12.57
CA THR A 128 19.45 -0.75 13.10
C THR A 128 19.68 0.26 11.95
N ASP A 129 19.74 1.55 12.27
CA ASP A 129 19.91 2.61 11.24
C ASP A 129 21.17 2.44 10.40
N GLY A 130 22.24 1.81 10.94
CA GLY A 130 23.47 1.51 10.21
C GLY A 130 23.34 0.41 9.15
N MET A 131 22.27 -0.37 9.17
CA MET A 131 22.01 -1.44 8.18
C MET A 131 21.28 -0.93 6.94
N VAL A 132 20.65 0.25 7.01
CA VAL A 132 19.86 0.81 5.89
C VAL A 132 20.82 1.44 4.89
N PRO A 133 20.71 1.10 3.58
CA PRO A 133 21.55 1.68 2.55
C PRO A 133 21.46 3.22 2.49
N ALA A 134 22.59 3.88 2.31
CA ALA A 134 22.66 5.35 2.32
C ALA A 134 21.83 6.01 1.21
N GLU A 135 21.72 5.36 0.06
CA GLU A 135 20.91 5.80 -1.08
C GLU A 135 19.42 5.90 -0.78
N MET A 136 18.91 5.16 0.22
CA MET A 136 17.50 5.24 0.62
C MET A 136 17.17 6.48 1.46
N ARG A 137 18.16 7.28 1.87
CA ARG A 137 17.93 8.44 2.75
C ARG A 137 17.06 9.53 2.16
N THR A 138 16.95 9.61 0.84
CA THR A 138 16.08 10.55 0.14
C THR A 138 14.70 9.99 -0.18
N TRP A 139 14.49 8.69 -0.01
CA TRP A 139 13.24 8.03 -0.35
C TRP A 139 12.18 8.28 0.73
N PRO A 140 10.88 8.19 0.38
CA PRO A 140 9.80 8.37 1.36
C PRO A 140 9.80 7.29 2.44
N PHE A 141 10.27 6.08 2.10
CA PHE A 141 10.39 4.95 3.03
C PHE A 141 11.81 4.40 3.07
N LEU A 142 12.20 3.94 4.26
CA LEU A 142 13.35 3.08 4.46
C LEU A 142 12.87 1.63 4.42
N GLY A 143 13.65 0.76 3.80
CA GLY A 143 13.35 -0.66 3.71
C GLY A 143 14.56 -1.54 4.01
N TRP A 144 14.33 -2.68 4.64
CA TRP A 144 15.35 -3.68 4.95
C TRP A 144 14.83 -5.10 4.76
N ARG A 145 15.58 -5.94 4.01
CA ARG A 145 15.24 -7.35 3.79
C ARG A 145 16.28 -8.24 4.47
N HIS A 146 15.84 -9.12 5.35
CA HIS A 146 16.72 -10.09 6.01
C HIS A 146 17.51 -10.96 5.01
N ASP A 147 16.83 -11.39 3.96
CA ASP A 147 17.38 -12.30 2.96
C ASP A 147 17.84 -11.58 1.68
N HIS A 148 18.36 -10.36 1.80
CA HIS A 148 18.68 -9.54 0.61
C HIS A 148 19.66 -10.24 -0.35
N ARG A 149 20.65 -11.00 0.14
CA ARG A 149 21.58 -11.77 -0.69
C ARG A 149 20.85 -12.85 -1.48
N ARG A 150 19.99 -13.62 -0.82
CA ARG A 150 19.13 -14.61 -1.47
C ARG A 150 18.18 -13.95 -2.48
N LEU A 151 17.59 -12.83 -2.09
CA LEU A 151 16.64 -12.10 -2.93
C LEU A 151 17.29 -11.35 -4.10
N SER A 152 18.61 -11.15 -4.11
CA SER A 152 19.37 -10.62 -5.25
C SER A 152 19.90 -11.70 -6.20
N SER A 153 19.85 -12.98 -5.82
CA SER A 153 20.23 -14.11 -6.68
C SER A 153 19.31 -14.22 -7.89
N SER A 154 19.86 -14.70 -9.02
CA SER A 154 19.07 -15.08 -10.21
C SER A 154 18.42 -16.45 -10.09
N GLU A 155 18.76 -17.23 -9.07
CA GLU A 155 18.20 -18.56 -8.84
C GLU A 155 16.75 -18.50 -8.34
N ALA A 156 15.98 -19.57 -8.62
CA ALA A 156 14.65 -19.78 -8.08
C ALA A 156 14.66 -19.75 -6.54
N GLN A 157 13.71 -19.08 -5.95
CA GLN A 157 13.60 -18.91 -4.49
C GLN A 157 12.19 -19.29 -4.01
N PRO A 158 12.02 -19.72 -2.76
CA PRO A 158 10.69 -19.90 -2.18
C PRO A 158 9.84 -18.64 -2.35
N PRO A 159 8.51 -18.77 -2.59
CA PRO A 159 7.60 -17.65 -2.82
C PRO A 159 7.26 -16.92 -1.51
N ARG A 160 8.26 -16.46 -0.80
CA ARG A 160 8.11 -15.72 0.48
C ARG A 160 9.30 -14.80 0.73
N GLN A 161 9.04 -13.67 1.40
CA GLN A 161 10.05 -12.73 1.85
C GLN A 161 9.55 -11.92 3.03
N ASP A 162 10.47 -11.43 3.83
CA ASP A 162 10.22 -10.54 4.95
C ASP A 162 10.93 -9.21 4.70
N LEU A 163 10.19 -8.13 4.83
CA LEU A 163 10.65 -6.76 4.61
C LEU A 163 10.31 -5.90 5.83
N TRP A 164 11.30 -5.35 6.49
CA TRP A 164 11.09 -4.24 7.41
C TRP A 164 10.99 -2.94 6.62
N PHE A 165 10.01 -2.11 6.95
CA PHE A 165 9.89 -0.76 6.40
C PHE A 165 9.44 0.24 7.45
N ARG A 166 9.76 1.51 7.24
CA ARG A 166 9.21 2.65 7.97
C ARG A 166 9.24 3.91 7.11
N ALA A 167 8.40 4.88 7.40
CA ALA A 167 8.50 6.21 6.81
C ALA A 167 9.82 6.88 7.22
N ASN A 168 10.43 7.60 6.29
CA ASN A 168 11.75 8.19 6.46
C ASN A 168 11.68 9.58 7.11
N GLY A 169 11.17 9.64 8.33
CA GLY A 169 11.01 10.84 9.14
C GLY A 169 9.76 10.76 10.00
N VAL A 170 9.56 11.76 10.84
CA VAL A 170 8.39 11.85 11.73
C VAL A 170 7.14 12.16 10.93
N VAL A 171 6.08 11.40 11.15
CA VAL A 171 4.76 11.60 10.55
C VAL A 171 3.84 12.25 11.59
N PRO A 172 3.07 13.30 11.23
CA PRO A 172 2.09 13.91 12.14
C PRO A 172 1.10 12.89 12.73
N ASP A 173 0.53 13.18 13.91
CA ASP A 173 -0.45 12.35 14.62
C ASP A 173 -1.84 12.41 13.93
N ASP A 174 -1.88 12.03 12.66
CA ASP A 174 -3.09 11.87 11.84
C ASP A 174 -3.27 10.38 11.51
N PRO A 175 -4.22 9.66 12.15
CA PRO A 175 -4.43 8.24 11.91
C PRO A 175 -4.73 7.91 10.44
N VAL A 176 -5.42 8.80 9.73
CA VAL A 176 -5.72 8.63 8.31
C VAL A 176 -4.45 8.74 7.47
N LEU A 177 -3.54 9.68 7.82
CA LEU A 177 -2.26 9.82 7.13
C LEU A 177 -1.40 8.58 7.31
N HIS A 178 -1.30 8.03 8.54
CA HIS A 178 -0.58 6.78 8.79
C HIS A 178 -1.16 5.62 7.97
N ALA A 179 -2.49 5.48 7.91
CA ALA A 179 -3.14 4.46 7.10
C ALA A 179 -2.86 4.64 5.59
N CYS A 180 -2.94 5.86 5.06
CA CYS A 180 -2.63 6.17 3.67
C CYS A 180 -1.18 5.85 3.31
N LEU A 181 -0.23 6.17 4.18
CA LEU A 181 1.19 5.86 3.98
C LEU A 181 1.46 4.35 4.05
N ALA A 182 0.77 3.60 4.92
CA ALA A 182 0.84 2.14 4.95
C ALA A 182 0.26 1.52 3.67
N VAL A 183 -0.87 2.03 3.16
CA VAL A 183 -1.44 1.62 1.86
C VAL A 183 -0.48 1.91 0.72
N TYR A 184 0.17 3.08 0.72
CA TYR A 184 1.17 3.41 -0.29
C TYR A 184 2.29 2.38 -0.33
N GLU A 185 2.88 2.03 0.82
CA GLU A 185 4.02 1.12 0.88
C GLU A 185 3.62 -0.35 0.70
N SER A 186 2.38 -0.72 1.02
CA SER A 186 1.90 -2.10 0.90
C SER A 186 1.94 -2.66 -0.54
N ASP A 187 1.86 -1.80 -1.57
CA ASP A 187 1.97 -2.21 -2.98
C ASP A 187 3.42 -2.46 -3.42
N ASN A 188 4.43 -2.00 -2.67
CA ASN A 188 5.82 -1.96 -3.11
C ASN A 188 6.44 -3.35 -3.37
N ALA A 189 6.23 -4.34 -2.51
CA ALA A 189 6.93 -5.62 -2.57
C ALA A 189 6.04 -6.80 -2.98
N LEU A 190 4.72 -6.62 -2.97
CA LEU A 190 3.74 -7.69 -2.98
C LEU A 190 3.85 -8.55 -4.24
N LEU A 191 3.64 -7.96 -5.42
CA LEU A 191 3.71 -8.70 -6.70
C LEU A 191 5.10 -9.30 -6.98
N GLY A 192 6.15 -8.69 -6.44
CA GLY A 192 7.52 -9.20 -6.56
C GLY A 192 7.72 -10.58 -5.91
N THR A 193 6.90 -10.94 -4.91
CA THR A 193 7.01 -12.20 -4.19
C THR A 193 6.64 -13.40 -5.07
N ALA A 194 5.62 -13.29 -5.91
CA ALA A 194 5.23 -14.35 -6.86
C ALA A 194 6.28 -14.64 -7.93
N ARG A 195 7.22 -13.71 -8.17
CA ARG A 195 8.34 -13.92 -9.13
C ARG A 195 9.44 -14.81 -8.59
N LEU A 196 9.59 -14.91 -7.28
CA LEU A 196 10.75 -15.56 -6.65
C LEU A 196 10.99 -17.00 -7.12
N PRO A 197 9.96 -17.86 -7.29
CA PRO A 197 10.16 -19.23 -7.78
C PRO A 197 10.53 -19.35 -9.26
N HIS A 198 10.42 -18.27 -10.03
CA HIS A 198 10.56 -18.29 -11.49
C HIS A 198 11.76 -17.49 -12.02
N ARG A 199 12.66 -17.06 -11.11
CA ARG A 199 13.77 -16.17 -11.46
C ARG A 199 14.75 -16.73 -12.48
N ASP A 200 15.00 -18.02 -12.42
CA ASP A 200 15.90 -18.77 -13.29
C ASP A 200 15.38 -18.93 -14.74
N VAL A 201 14.05 -18.87 -14.90
CA VAL A 201 13.40 -19.02 -16.23
C VAL A 201 12.82 -17.71 -16.78
N MET A 202 12.83 -16.64 -15.95
CA MET A 202 12.28 -15.34 -16.34
C MET A 202 13.28 -14.49 -17.12
N VAL A 203 12.90 -14.06 -18.31
CA VAL A 203 13.62 -13.01 -19.05
C VAL A 203 13.00 -11.66 -18.70
N ARG A 204 13.69 -10.87 -17.87
CA ARG A 204 13.19 -9.62 -17.28
C ARG A 204 12.65 -8.63 -18.33
N GLU A 205 13.35 -8.51 -19.46
CA GLU A 205 13.02 -7.60 -20.57
C GLU A 205 11.74 -8.02 -21.31
N ARG A 206 11.32 -9.27 -21.17
CA ARG A 206 10.11 -9.83 -21.77
C ARG A 206 8.94 -9.92 -20.77
N MET A 207 9.15 -9.54 -19.52
CA MET A 207 8.11 -9.61 -18.50
C MET A 207 7.21 -8.38 -18.52
N GLN A 208 5.93 -8.61 -18.78
CA GLN A 208 4.88 -7.63 -18.52
C GLN A 208 4.29 -7.88 -17.13
N MET A 209 4.46 -6.92 -16.23
CA MET A 209 3.93 -6.99 -14.87
C MET A 209 3.05 -5.78 -14.59
N ALA A 210 1.91 -6.03 -13.94
CA ALA A 210 1.01 -4.98 -13.46
C ALA A 210 0.13 -5.54 -12.32
N SER A 211 -0.10 -4.76 -11.28
CA SER A 211 -1.14 -5.06 -10.29
C SER A 211 -2.51 -5.04 -10.96
N LEU A 212 -3.38 -6.00 -10.65
CA LEU A 212 -4.76 -6.10 -11.13
C LEU A 212 -5.74 -5.61 -10.09
N ASP A 213 -5.54 -6.00 -8.84
CA ASP A 213 -6.31 -5.57 -7.68
C ASP A 213 -5.38 -5.32 -6.48
N HIS A 214 -5.93 -4.83 -5.39
CA HIS A 214 -5.30 -4.78 -4.09
C HIS A 214 -6.38 -4.70 -3.01
N ALA A 215 -6.23 -5.48 -1.96
CA ALA A 215 -7.09 -5.45 -0.78
C ALA A 215 -6.24 -5.31 0.48
N MET A 216 -6.74 -4.54 1.46
CA MET A 216 -6.08 -4.36 2.75
C MET A 216 -7.11 -4.28 3.87
N TRP A 217 -6.84 -4.96 4.99
CA TRP A 217 -7.59 -4.91 6.23
C TRP A 217 -6.71 -4.40 7.34
N PHE A 218 -7.17 -3.40 8.08
CA PHE A 218 -6.50 -2.87 9.26
C PHE A 218 -7.08 -3.54 10.50
N HIS A 219 -6.21 -4.06 11.37
CA HIS A 219 -6.58 -4.83 12.57
C HIS A 219 -6.33 -4.04 13.87
N ALA A 220 -5.55 -2.97 13.79
CA ALA A 220 -5.18 -2.14 14.93
C ALA A 220 -5.27 -0.66 14.55
N PRO A 221 -5.67 0.21 15.50
CA PRO A 221 -5.76 1.64 15.24
C PRO A 221 -4.37 2.27 15.07
N ALA A 222 -4.24 3.12 14.04
CA ALA A 222 -3.03 3.89 13.82
C ALA A 222 -2.82 4.95 14.92
N VAL A 223 -1.57 5.32 15.15
CA VAL A 223 -1.07 6.27 16.16
C VAL A 223 -1.08 5.72 17.59
N THR A 224 -2.11 4.96 17.97
CA THR A 224 -2.17 4.34 19.31
C THR A 224 -1.42 3.02 19.40
N ASP A 225 -1.63 2.11 18.46
CA ASP A 225 -1.07 0.75 18.50
C ASP A 225 0.12 0.57 17.55
N TRP A 226 0.24 1.42 16.54
CA TRP A 226 1.33 1.41 15.58
C TRP A 226 1.49 2.76 14.90
N ARG A 227 2.70 3.02 14.39
CA ARG A 227 3.02 4.21 13.59
C ARG A 227 3.80 3.78 12.35
N VAL A 228 3.52 4.44 11.22
CA VAL A 228 4.22 4.13 9.96
C VAL A 228 5.66 4.66 9.94
N ASP A 229 6.02 5.57 10.84
CA ASP A 229 7.37 6.09 11.07
C ASP A 229 8.17 5.28 12.11
N GLU A 230 7.59 4.19 12.62
CA GLU A 230 8.27 3.12 13.34
C GLU A 230 8.50 1.90 12.43
N TRP A 231 9.42 1.01 12.79
CA TRP A 231 9.66 -0.18 12.01
C TRP A 231 8.46 -1.12 12.03
N LEU A 232 7.97 -1.45 10.84
CA LEU A 232 6.91 -2.42 10.58
C LEU A 232 7.48 -3.59 9.79
N LEU A 233 7.19 -4.83 10.21
CA LEU A 233 7.53 -6.04 9.48
C LEU A 233 6.43 -6.38 8.49
N TYR A 234 6.76 -6.46 7.22
CA TYR A 234 5.88 -6.94 6.16
C TYR A 234 6.30 -8.35 5.76
N SER A 235 5.59 -9.35 6.25
CA SER A 235 5.79 -10.76 5.92
C SER A 235 4.89 -11.14 4.74
N LEU A 236 5.52 -11.59 3.67
CA LEU A 236 4.92 -11.78 2.35
C LEU A 236 5.02 -13.23 1.88
N ASP A 237 3.94 -13.79 1.36
CA ASP A 237 3.94 -15.05 0.62
C ASP A 237 3.14 -14.95 -0.69
N ALA A 238 3.43 -15.86 -1.61
CA ALA A 238 2.72 -15.99 -2.87
C ALA A 238 2.27 -17.44 -3.06
N PRO A 239 1.06 -17.78 -2.60
CA PRO A 239 0.55 -19.15 -2.63
C PRO A 239 0.39 -19.73 -4.03
N SER A 240 0.25 -18.88 -5.06
CA SER A 240 -0.02 -19.35 -6.43
C SER A 240 0.49 -18.39 -7.49
N ALA A 241 1.02 -18.97 -8.57
CA ALA A 241 1.18 -18.30 -9.86
C ALA A 241 0.58 -19.21 -10.93
N SER A 242 -0.38 -18.72 -11.72
CA SER A 242 -1.09 -19.48 -12.73
C SER A 242 -1.68 -18.59 -13.81
N ARG A 243 -1.77 -19.07 -15.04
CA ARG A 243 -2.41 -18.36 -16.16
C ARG A 243 -1.93 -16.92 -16.31
N SER A 244 -0.62 -16.71 -16.24
CA SER A 244 0.05 -15.40 -16.28
C SER A 244 -0.37 -14.44 -15.16
N ARG A 245 -0.81 -14.92 -14.00
CA ARG A 245 -1.10 -14.14 -12.81
C ARG A 245 -0.35 -14.69 -11.61
N GLY A 246 0.05 -13.81 -10.69
CA GLY A 246 0.60 -14.17 -9.39
C GLY A 246 -0.33 -13.65 -8.29
N TYR A 247 -0.74 -14.54 -7.38
CA TYR A 247 -1.50 -14.20 -6.19
C TYR A 247 -0.57 -14.09 -4.99
N ASN A 248 -0.68 -12.99 -4.27
CA ASN A 248 0.21 -12.65 -3.16
C ASN A 248 -0.60 -12.28 -1.91
N ARG A 249 -0.04 -12.57 -0.73
CA ARG A 249 -0.57 -12.16 0.57
C ARG A 249 0.53 -11.51 1.38
N GLY A 250 0.12 -10.66 2.32
CA GLY A 250 1.04 -10.06 3.26
C GLY A 250 0.40 -9.78 4.60
N MET A 251 1.20 -9.85 5.65
CA MET A 251 0.85 -9.46 7.01
C MET A 251 1.84 -8.41 7.50
N ILE A 252 1.34 -7.29 7.99
CA ILE A 252 2.14 -6.19 8.53
C ILE A 252 2.04 -6.24 10.04
N PHE A 253 3.19 -6.31 10.73
CA PHE A 253 3.28 -6.32 12.18
C PHE A 253 4.05 -5.10 12.67
N SER A 254 3.68 -4.57 13.83
CA SER A 254 4.56 -3.63 14.56
C SER A 254 5.82 -4.35 15.07
N ALA A 255 6.85 -3.60 15.43
CA ALA A 255 8.08 -4.18 16.02
C ALA A 255 7.82 -4.91 17.34
N GLN A 256 6.69 -4.64 18.01
CA GLN A 256 6.26 -5.30 19.23
C GLN A 256 5.41 -6.57 18.96
N GLY A 257 5.21 -6.93 17.69
CA GLY A 257 4.49 -8.14 17.29
C GLY A 257 2.97 -7.98 17.16
N LYS A 258 2.42 -6.75 17.25
CA LYS A 258 0.99 -6.51 16.99
C LYS A 258 0.71 -6.63 15.49
N LEU A 259 -0.26 -7.43 15.08
CA LEU A 259 -0.73 -7.49 13.71
C LEU A 259 -1.48 -6.19 13.36
N VAL A 260 -0.88 -5.40 12.49
CA VAL A 260 -1.38 -4.07 12.08
C VAL A 260 -2.37 -4.21 10.94
N ALA A 261 -1.98 -4.96 9.91
CA ALA A 261 -2.80 -5.10 8.70
C ALA A 261 -2.51 -6.41 7.97
N SER A 262 -3.47 -6.83 7.15
CA SER A 262 -3.32 -7.90 6.16
C SER A 262 -3.59 -7.36 4.76
N THR A 263 -2.86 -7.88 3.76
CA THR A 263 -2.98 -7.48 2.36
C THR A 263 -3.14 -8.68 1.45
N MET A 264 -3.81 -8.48 0.32
CA MET A 264 -3.90 -9.44 -0.79
C MET A 264 -3.82 -8.70 -2.12
N GLN A 265 -3.16 -9.32 -3.10
CA GLN A 265 -3.03 -8.75 -4.45
C GLN A 265 -2.91 -9.87 -5.49
N GLU A 266 -3.68 -9.77 -6.56
CA GLU A 266 -3.38 -10.48 -7.81
C GLU A 266 -2.70 -9.52 -8.78
N GLY A 267 -1.70 -9.99 -9.50
CA GLY A 267 -1.01 -9.22 -10.51
C GLY A 267 -0.72 -10.00 -11.77
N LEU A 268 -0.70 -9.31 -12.91
CA LEU A 268 -0.27 -9.85 -14.18
C LEU A 268 1.23 -10.18 -14.13
N MET A 269 1.59 -11.37 -14.56
CA MET A 269 2.96 -11.88 -14.72
C MET A 269 3.07 -12.58 -16.10
N ARG A 270 3.08 -11.82 -17.17
CA ARG A 270 3.10 -12.35 -18.53
C ARG A 270 4.49 -12.27 -19.13
N GLN A 271 5.02 -13.39 -19.56
CA GLN A 271 6.22 -13.45 -20.39
C GLN A 271 5.81 -13.35 -21.86
N ARG A 272 6.40 -12.42 -22.61
CA ARG A 272 6.18 -12.18 -24.04
C ARG A 272 7.31 -12.77 -24.89
#